data_c73d36d01e1ddf1bf7017dc778230513
#
_entry.id   c73d36d01e1ddf1bf7017dc778230513
#
_cell.length_a   1.000
_cell.length_b   1.000
_cell.length_c   1.000
_cell.angle_alpha   90.00
_cell.angle_beta   90.00
_cell.angle_gamma   90.00
#
_symmetry.space_group_name_H-M   'P 1'
#
loop_
_entity.id
_entity.type
_entity.pdbx_description
1 polymer ?
#
loop_
_entity_poly.entity_id
_entity_poly.type
_entity_poly.pdbx_seq_one_letter_code
_entity_poly.pdbx_strand_id
1 'polypeptide(L)'
;MVKNLNKLNTLRNELIEVGLMDVTEDEVLDNTFVLTKEISTVFNVYVEDSNKKLSAYSDMSKRVKLFIDLINKHFLYKKITISSTEGFTLKSTITDEKILLKQLSSGEQHMFILYYHLLFKYAPNTLILLDEPEISLHISWQKDFIADLLQIMELNPMTLLIATHAPSIVRSHWSLTSELEAGI
;
A
#
# COMPACT_ATOMS: atom_id res chain seq x y z
N MET A 1 17.49 11.47 23.31
CA MET A 1 18.28 10.36 22.77
C MET A 1 17.48 9.08 22.65
N VAL A 2 17.13 8.39 23.74
CA VAL A 2 16.36 7.13 23.74
C VAL A 2 15.07 7.21 22.87
N LYS A 3 14.32 8.32 22.96
CA LYS A 3 13.09 8.54 22.15
C LYS A 3 13.34 8.55 20.65
N ASN A 4 14.46 9.14 20.20
CA ASN A 4 14.82 9.19 18.78
C ASN A 4 15.33 7.85 18.28
N LEU A 5 16.04 7.11 19.11
CA LEU A 5 16.49 5.74 18.79
C LEU A 5 15.28 4.78 18.68
N ASN A 6 14.35 4.85 19.62
CA ASN A 6 13.13 4.05 19.56
C ASN A 6 12.30 4.35 18.30
N LYS A 7 12.21 5.62 17.91
CA LYS A 7 11.54 6.01 16.66
C LYS A 7 12.25 5.42 15.43
N LEU A 8 13.58 5.44 15.42
CA LEU A 8 14.38 4.84 14.34
C LEU A 8 14.11 3.35 14.22
N ASN A 9 14.16 2.62 15.33
CA ASN A 9 13.91 1.18 15.36
C ASN A 9 12.49 0.83 14.94
N THR A 10 11.49 1.63 15.34
CA THR A 10 10.10 1.44 14.88
C THR A 10 9.99 1.60 13.36
N LEU A 11 10.55 2.66 12.80
CA LEU A 11 10.54 2.90 11.35
C LEU A 11 11.28 1.80 10.56
N ARG A 12 12.40 1.32 11.08
CA ARG A 12 13.13 0.18 10.47
C ARG A 12 12.29 -1.08 10.47
N ASN A 13 11.69 -1.41 11.60
CA ASN A 13 10.84 -2.60 11.72
C ASN A 13 9.64 -2.53 10.78
N GLU A 14 9.00 -1.38 10.65
CA GLU A 14 7.92 -1.16 9.69
C GLU A 14 8.39 -1.40 8.24
N LEU A 15 9.57 -0.92 7.85
CA LEU A 15 10.12 -1.12 6.51
C LEU A 15 10.53 -2.56 6.25
N ILE A 16 11.06 -3.25 7.26
CA ILE A 16 11.40 -4.69 7.19
C ILE A 16 10.12 -5.52 7.07
N GLU A 17 9.10 -5.25 7.90
CA GLU A 17 7.81 -5.96 7.87
C GLU A 17 7.15 -5.88 6.49
N VAL A 18 7.25 -4.74 5.84
CA VAL A 18 6.70 -4.53 4.48
C VAL A 18 7.62 -5.09 3.39
N GLY A 19 8.87 -5.50 3.70
CA GLY A 19 9.84 -6.02 2.73
C GLY A 19 10.55 -4.94 1.89
N LEU A 20 10.51 -3.69 2.33
CA LEU A 20 11.24 -2.57 1.71
C LEU A 20 12.67 -2.43 2.22
N MET A 21 13.02 -3.15 3.28
CA MET A 21 14.36 -3.18 3.87
C MET A 21 14.70 -4.59 4.31
N ASP A 22 15.93 -5.01 4.08
CA ASP A 22 16.43 -6.30 4.55
C ASP A 22 16.90 -6.22 6.01
N VAL A 23 16.84 -7.36 6.70
CA VAL A 23 17.41 -7.48 8.05
C VAL A 23 18.92 -7.54 7.92
N THR A 24 19.62 -6.47 8.32
CA THR A 24 21.09 -6.47 8.43
C THR A 24 21.48 -6.74 9.89
N GLU A 25 22.24 -7.80 10.12
CA GLU A 25 22.67 -8.20 11.48
C GLU A 25 23.54 -7.14 12.17
N ASP A 26 24.23 -6.31 11.40
CA ASP A 26 25.24 -5.35 11.92
C ASP A 26 24.68 -4.05 12.51
N GLU A 27 23.36 -3.83 12.51
CA GLU A 27 22.81 -2.53 12.88
C GLU A 27 21.76 -2.55 14.00
N VAL A 28 21.69 -3.61 14.79
CA VAL A 28 20.98 -3.58 16.07
C VAL A 28 21.86 -2.79 17.03
N LEU A 29 21.66 -1.48 17.07
CA LEU A 29 22.31 -0.62 18.07
C LEU A 29 21.76 -1.02 19.44
N ASP A 30 22.50 -1.89 20.13
CA ASP A 30 22.17 -2.34 21.45
C ASP A 30 22.23 -1.17 22.44
N ASN A 31 21.26 -1.08 23.34
CA ASN A 31 21.16 -0.01 24.35
C ASN A 31 22.30 -0.05 25.41
N THR A 32 23.29 -0.93 25.24
CA THR A 32 24.35 -1.19 26.22
C THR A 32 25.61 -0.34 26.04
N PHE A 33 25.67 0.57 25.06
CA PHE A 33 26.84 1.44 24.85
C PHE A 33 26.98 2.47 25.99
N VAL A 34 28.12 2.43 26.70
CA VAL A 34 28.54 3.52 27.60
C VAL A 34 28.99 4.70 26.74
N LEU A 35 28.10 5.67 26.56
CA LEU A 35 28.34 6.84 25.72
C LEU A 35 29.17 7.87 26.47
N THR A 36 30.39 8.13 26.02
CA THR A 36 31.11 9.37 26.39
C THR A 36 30.36 10.57 25.74
N LYS A 37 30.58 11.79 26.30
CA LYS A 37 29.88 13.00 25.86
C LYS A 37 30.11 13.33 24.38
N GLU A 38 31.31 13.00 23.87
CA GLU A 38 31.71 13.21 22.48
C GLU A 38 31.03 12.20 21.54
N ILE A 39 31.00 10.92 21.91
CA ILE A 39 30.33 9.87 21.16
C ILE A 39 28.81 10.13 21.09
N SER A 40 28.23 10.67 22.18
CA SER A 40 26.82 11.05 22.25
C SER A 40 26.44 12.08 21.18
N THR A 41 27.29 13.05 20.90
CA THR A 41 27.00 14.09 19.89
C THR A 41 27.02 13.52 18.48
N VAL A 42 28.00 12.72 18.11
CA VAL A 42 28.09 12.06 16.80
C VAL A 42 26.93 11.11 16.61
N PHE A 43 26.60 10.34 17.64
CA PHE A 43 25.48 9.40 17.62
C PHE A 43 24.13 10.08 17.44
N ASN A 44 23.89 11.23 18.09
CA ASN A 44 22.65 11.99 17.89
C ASN A 44 22.51 12.48 16.45
N VAL A 45 23.59 12.99 15.84
CA VAL A 45 23.57 13.40 14.42
C VAL A 45 23.26 12.22 13.51
N TYR A 46 23.86 11.05 13.75
CA TYR A 46 23.58 9.83 13.00
C TYR A 46 22.11 9.40 13.11
N VAL A 47 21.57 9.39 14.33
CA VAL A 47 20.16 9.01 14.58
C VAL A 47 19.20 10.02 13.95
N GLU A 48 19.50 11.33 14.01
CA GLU A 48 18.68 12.34 13.34
C GLU A 48 18.69 12.21 11.81
N ASP A 49 19.86 12.00 11.22
CA ASP A 49 19.99 11.80 9.76
C ASP A 49 19.30 10.52 9.32
N SER A 50 19.49 9.44 10.04
CA SER A 50 18.81 8.16 9.79
C SER A 50 17.29 8.29 9.92
N ASN A 51 16.77 8.98 10.94
CA ASN A 51 15.35 9.24 11.08
C ASN A 51 14.78 10.06 9.90
N LYS A 52 15.52 11.09 9.43
CA LYS A 52 15.11 11.88 8.25
C LYS A 52 15.06 11.00 7.00
N LYS A 53 16.06 10.18 6.77
CA LYS A 53 16.11 9.25 5.62
C LYS A 53 14.96 8.25 5.68
N LEU A 54 14.77 7.56 6.79
CA LEU A 54 13.72 6.55 6.91
C LEU A 54 12.31 7.16 6.93
N SER A 55 12.12 8.36 7.47
CA SER A 55 10.82 9.02 7.43
C SER A 55 10.34 9.35 6.01
N ALA A 56 11.27 9.56 5.06
CA ALA A 56 10.93 9.73 3.65
C ALA A 56 10.27 8.50 3.04
N TYR A 57 10.55 7.30 3.57
CA TYR A 57 9.96 6.04 3.11
C TYR A 57 8.68 5.66 3.86
N SER A 58 8.34 6.33 4.96
CA SER A 58 7.17 5.99 5.77
C SER A 58 5.86 6.05 4.98
N ASP A 59 5.70 7.04 4.11
CA ASP A 59 4.51 7.18 3.27
C ASP A 59 4.43 6.09 2.20
N MET A 60 5.57 5.77 1.59
CA MET A 60 5.68 4.67 0.62
C MET A 60 5.40 3.31 1.29
N SER A 61 5.92 3.08 2.49
CA SER A 61 5.67 1.86 3.26
C SER A 61 4.18 1.63 3.52
N LYS A 62 3.45 2.67 3.94
CA LYS A 62 2.00 2.60 4.15
C LYS A 62 1.24 2.26 2.86
N ARG A 63 1.60 2.89 1.74
CA ARG A 63 0.99 2.61 0.43
C ARG A 63 1.26 1.18 -0.02
N VAL A 64 2.49 0.71 0.14
CA VAL A 64 2.88 -0.67 -0.20
C VAL A 64 2.14 -1.67 0.69
N LYS A 65 2.07 -1.43 1.99
CA LYS A 65 1.32 -2.30 2.92
C LYS A 65 -0.15 -2.37 2.52
N LEU A 66 -0.81 -1.23 2.33
CA LEU A 66 -2.21 -1.20 1.91
C LEU A 66 -2.42 -1.93 0.58
N PHE A 67 -1.53 -1.74 -0.41
CA PHE A 67 -1.62 -2.44 -1.69
C PHE A 67 -1.55 -3.96 -1.52
N ILE A 68 -0.59 -4.45 -0.73
CA ILE A 68 -0.43 -5.87 -0.44
C ILE A 68 -1.67 -6.43 0.27
N ASP A 69 -2.17 -5.71 1.28
CA ASP A 69 -3.32 -6.13 2.07
C ASP A 69 -4.59 -6.21 1.21
N LEU A 70 -4.85 -5.20 0.37
CA LEU A 70 -6.01 -5.17 -0.52
C LEU A 70 -5.96 -6.29 -1.58
N ILE A 71 -4.80 -6.49 -2.22
CA ILE A 71 -4.66 -7.55 -3.22
C ILE A 71 -4.81 -8.94 -2.56
N ASN A 72 -4.16 -9.17 -1.43
CA ASN A 72 -4.23 -10.45 -0.72
C ASN A 72 -5.63 -10.73 -0.13
N LYS A 73 -6.41 -9.70 0.17
CA LYS A 73 -7.81 -9.83 0.60
C LYS A 73 -8.69 -10.43 -0.50
N HIS A 74 -8.42 -10.07 -1.76
CA HIS A 74 -9.27 -10.44 -2.89
C HIS A 74 -8.78 -11.67 -3.67
N PHE A 75 -7.47 -11.88 -3.74
CA PHE A 75 -6.91 -12.97 -4.54
C PHE A 75 -7.01 -14.30 -3.81
N LEU A 76 -7.74 -15.24 -4.40
CA LEU A 76 -7.83 -16.61 -3.91
C LEU A 76 -6.66 -17.44 -4.42
N TYR A 77 -6.04 -18.23 -3.52
CA TYR A 77 -4.93 -19.15 -3.83
C TYR A 77 -3.68 -18.47 -4.39
N LYS A 78 -3.58 -17.16 -4.26
CA LYS A 78 -2.44 -16.36 -4.70
C LYS A 78 -2.08 -15.36 -3.61
N LYS A 79 -0.80 -15.09 -3.47
CA LYS A 79 -0.30 -14.12 -2.50
C LYS A 79 0.71 -13.20 -3.17
N ILE A 80 0.50 -11.89 -3.00
CA ILE A 80 1.50 -10.89 -3.36
C ILE A 80 2.38 -10.62 -2.14
N THR A 81 3.67 -10.50 -2.41
CA THR A 81 4.70 -10.06 -1.45
C THR A 81 5.61 -9.06 -2.14
N ILE A 82 6.40 -8.34 -1.38
CA ILE A 82 7.44 -7.46 -1.89
C ILE A 82 8.76 -7.81 -1.22
N SER A 83 9.86 -7.66 -1.97
CA SER A 83 11.22 -7.69 -1.42
C SER A 83 12.05 -6.57 -2.01
N SER A 84 13.13 -6.19 -1.33
CA SER A 84 14.09 -5.18 -1.79
C SER A 84 14.75 -5.53 -3.12
N THR A 85 14.93 -6.83 -3.40
CA THR A 85 15.65 -7.35 -4.56
C THR A 85 14.76 -7.63 -5.77
N GLU A 86 13.55 -8.17 -5.56
CA GLU A 86 12.66 -8.61 -6.64
C GLU A 86 11.47 -7.67 -6.89
N GLY A 87 11.23 -6.71 -5.98
CA GLY A 87 10.00 -5.90 -6.01
C GLY A 87 8.75 -6.74 -5.71
N PHE A 88 7.64 -6.42 -6.34
CA PHE A 88 6.39 -7.18 -6.17
C PHE A 88 6.48 -8.54 -6.84
N THR A 89 6.21 -9.58 -6.07
CA THR A 89 6.15 -10.98 -6.54
C THR A 89 4.81 -11.60 -6.20
N LEU A 90 4.24 -12.35 -7.14
CA LEU A 90 3.03 -13.13 -6.94
C LEU A 90 3.39 -14.62 -6.90
N LYS A 91 2.83 -15.33 -5.94
CA LYS A 91 3.01 -16.77 -5.79
C LYS A 91 1.68 -17.49 -5.57
N SER A 92 1.61 -18.72 -6.02
CA SER A 92 0.53 -19.63 -5.66
C SER A 92 0.66 -20.02 -4.19
N THR A 93 -0.43 -19.95 -3.43
CA THR A 93 -0.44 -20.46 -2.03
C THR A 93 -0.56 -21.98 -1.95
N ILE A 94 -0.78 -22.65 -3.10
CA ILE A 94 -0.89 -24.12 -3.20
C ILE A 94 0.43 -24.75 -3.61
N THR A 95 1.10 -24.20 -4.65
CA THR A 95 2.32 -24.77 -5.23
C THR A 95 3.59 -24.01 -4.89
N ASP A 96 3.49 -22.85 -4.25
CA ASP A 96 4.57 -21.86 -4.00
C ASP A 96 5.29 -21.35 -5.27
N GLU A 97 4.78 -21.69 -6.45
CA GLU A 97 5.35 -21.23 -7.71
C GLU A 97 5.04 -19.76 -7.98
N LYS A 98 5.99 -19.08 -8.63
CA LYS A 98 5.79 -17.69 -9.08
C LYS A 98 4.72 -17.65 -10.16
N ILE A 99 3.82 -16.68 -10.03
CA ILE A 99 2.76 -16.38 -10.99
C ILE A 99 3.11 -15.08 -11.71
N LEU A 100 3.06 -15.11 -13.04
CA LEU A 100 3.24 -13.89 -13.84
C LEU A 100 1.92 -13.11 -13.88
N LEU A 101 1.99 -11.77 -13.96
CA LEU A 101 0.81 -10.91 -14.06
C LEU A 101 -0.13 -11.32 -15.20
N LYS A 102 0.41 -11.79 -16.33
CA LYS A 102 -0.37 -12.29 -17.48
C LYS A 102 -1.15 -13.59 -17.22
N GLN A 103 -0.85 -14.29 -16.13
CA GLN A 103 -1.55 -15.51 -15.71
C GLN A 103 -2.69 -15.23 -14.73
N LEU A 104 -2.86 -13.97 -14.33
CA LEU A 104 -4.01 -13.53 -13.58
C LEU A 104 -5.26 -13.50 -14.47
N SER A 105 -6.43 -13.72 -13.88
CA SER A 105 -7.72 -13.48 -14.56
C SER A 105 -7.87 -12.01 -14.93
N SER A 106 -8.76 -11.70 -15.86
CA SER A 106 -9.03 -10.32 -16.29
C SER A 106 -9.40 -9.42 -15.10
N GLY A 107 -10.24 -9.89 -14.19
CA GLY A 107 -10.63 -9.14 -12.99
C GLY A 107 -9.48 -8.92 -12.03
N GLU A 108 -8.63 -9.93 -11.82
CA GLU A 108 -7.42 -9.79 -10.99
C GLU A 108 -6.43 -8.78 -11.60
N GLN A 109 -6.21 -8.86 -12.91
CA GLN A 109 -5.35 -7.89 -13.61
C GLN A 109 -5.91 -6.47 -13.50
N HIS A 110 -7.21 -6.30 -13.73
CA HIS A 110 -7.88 -5.01 -13.65
C HIS A 110 -7.72 -4.40 -12.26
N MET A 111 -8.05 -5.14 -11.20
CA MET A 111 -7.94 -4.70 -9.82
C MET A 111 -6.49 -4.37 -9.44
N PHE A 112 -5.55 -5.23 -9.81
CA PHE A 112 -4.12 -5.02 -9.56
C PHE A 112 -3.62 -3.71 -10.18
N ILE A 113 -3.93 -3.49 -11.46
CA ILE A 113 -3.52 -2.30 -12.20
C ILE A 113 -4.18 -1.05 -11.64
N LEU A 114 -5.48 -1.09 -11.37
CA LEU A 114 -6.24 0.04 -10.83
C LEU A 114 -5.65 0.49 -9.48
N TYR A 115 -5.54 -0.43 -8.50
CA TYR A 115 -5.04 -0.09 -7.17
C TYR A 115 -3.58 0.36 -7.21
N TYR A 116 -2.75 -0.25 -8.07
CA TYR A 116 -1.38 0.20 -8.28
C TYR A 116 -1.34 1.65 -8.80
N HIS A 117 -2.15 2.00 -9.78
CA HIS A 117 -2.20 3.36 -10.32
C HIS A 117 -2.68 4.36 -9.28
N LEU A 118 -3.75 4.04 -8.55
CA LEU A 118 -4.30 4.92 -7.53
C LEU A 118 -3.31 5.19 -6.39
N LEU A 119 -2.51 4.19 -5.97
CA LEU A 119 -1.56 4.33 -4.86
C LEU A 119 -0.21 4.93 -5.28
N PHE A 120 0.27 4.63 -6.51
CA PHE A 120 1.68 4.90 -6.86
C PHE A 120 1.87 5.79 -8.11
N LYS A 121 0.88 5.89 -8.99
CA LYS A 121 1.03 6.60 -10.27
C LYS A 121 0.40 7.98 -10.28
N TYR A 122 -0.77 8.12 -9.68
CA TYR A 122 -1.46 9.39 -9.69
C TYR A 122 -0.97 10.31 -8.58
N ALA A 123 -0.80 11.59 -8.93
CA ALA A 123 -0.43 12.61 -7.97
C ALA A 123 -1.60 12.90 -7.00
N PRO A 124 -1.32 13.33 -5.77
CA PRO A 124 -2.36 13.83 -4.87
C PRO A 124 -3.17 14.97 -5.52
N ASN A 125 -4.42 15.11 -5.09
CA ASN A 125 -5.38 16.13 -5.58
C ASN A 125 -5.72 16.03 -7.08
N THR A 126 -5.58 14.84 -7.67
CA THR A 126 -6.00 14.56 -9.06
C THR A 126 -7.48 14.17 -9.10
N LEU A 127 -8.20 14.61 -10.11
CA LEU A 127 -9.53 14.09 -10.46
C LEU A 127 -9.36 12.87 -11.36
N ILE A 128 -9.92 11.74 -10.98
CA ILE A 128 -9.87 10.48 -11.72
C ILE A 128 -11.30 10.09 -12.07
N LEU A 129 -11.50 9.77 -13.35
CA LEU A 129 -12.77 9.29 -13.86
C LEU A 129 -12.66 7.77 -14.07
N LEU A 130 -13.60 7.03 -13.50
CA LEU A 130 -13.71 5.59 -13.67
C LEU A 130 -15.06 5.30 -14.34
N ASP A 131 -15.01 4.62 -15.46
CA ASP A 131 -16.20 4.20 -16.20
C ASP A 131 -16.38 2.70 -16.06
N GLU A 132 -17.49 2.30 -15.49
CA GLU A 132 -17.86 0.91 -15.21
C GLU A 132 -16.71 0.05 -14.65
N PRO A 133 -16.04 0.47 -13.57
CA PRO A 133 -14.88 -0.23 -13.05
C PRO A 133 -15.19 -1.64 -12.55
N GLU A 134 -16.47 -1.97 -12.35
CA GLU A 134 -16.94 -3.29 -11.97
C GLU A 134 -16.89 -4.32 -13.09
N ILE A 135 -16.82 -3.92 -14.34
CA ILE A 135 -16.70 -4.84 -15.46
C ILE A 135 -15.47 -5.73 -15.24
N SER A 136 -15.67 -7.02 -15.31
CA SER A 136 -14.67 -8.05 -15.02
C SER A 136 -14.38 -8.32 -13.53
N LEU A 137 -14.92 -7.54 -12.59
CA LEU A 137 -14.75 -7.83 -11.16
C LEU A 137 -15.73 -8.92 -10.70
N HIS A 138 -15.23 -9.85 -9.91
CA HIS A 138 -16.10 -10.84 -9.26
C HIS A 138 -17.08 -10.14 -8.33
N ILE A 139 -18.33 -10.64 -8.26
CA ILE A 139 -19.43 -10.02 -7.49
C ILE A 139 -19.07 -9.80 -6.00
N SER A 140 -18.26 -10.67 -5.42
CA SER A 140 -17.77 -10.50 -4.04
C SER A 140 -16.85 -9.29 -3.89
N TRP A 141 -16.06 -8.96 -4.90
CA TRP A 141 -15.12 -7.83 -4.89
C TRP A 141 -15.83 -6.50 -5.11
N GLN A 142 -16.87 -6.50 -5.94
CA GLN A 142 -17.72 -5.32 -6.14
C GLN A 142 -18.30 -4.78 -4.82
N LYS A 143 -18.58 -5.68 -3.88
CA LYS A 143 -19.12 -5.31 -2.55
C LYS A 143 -18.16 -4.49 -1.69
N ASP A 144 -16.87 -4.71 -1.84
CA ASP A 144 -15.83 -4.05 -1.04
C ASP A 144 -15.17 -2.90 -1.79
N PHE A 145 -15.47 -2.74 -3.08
CA PHE A 145 -14.77 -1.84 -3.99
C PHE A 145 -14.73 -0.39 -3.50
N ILE A 146 -15.86 0.20 -3.12
CA ILE A 146 -15.89 1.58 -2.60
C ILE A 146 -15.12 1.69 -1.28
N ALA A 147 -15.24 0.72 -0.39
CA ALA A 147 -14.49 0.73 0.88
C ALA A 147 -12.97 0.66 0.65
N ASP A 148 -12.52 -0.12 -0.32
CA ASP A 148 -11.11 -0.20 -0.69
C ASP A 148 -10.63 1.13 -1.31
N LEU A 149 -11.43 1.76 -2.18
CA LEU A 149 -11.11 3.07 -2.75
C LEU A 149 -11.01 4.16 -1.68
N LEU A 150 -11.89 4.16 -0.69
CA LEU A 150 -11.83 5.11 0.43
C LEU A 150 -10.54 4.96 1.24
N GLN A 151 -10.10 3.72 1.53
CA GLN A 151 -8.81 3.48 2.18
C GLN A 151 -7.62 3.98 1.34
N ILE A 152 -7.68 3.80 0.02
CA ILE A 152 -6.64 4.32 -0.88
C ILE A 152 -6.61 5.85 -0.83
N MET A 153 -7.77 6.51 -0.83
CA MET A 153 -7.89 7.96 -0.78
C MET A 153 -7.40 8.56 0.55
N GLU A 154 -7.44 7.82 1.65
CA GLU A 154 -6.83 8.24 2.93
C GLU A 154 -5.31 8.41 2.82
N LEU A 155 -4.63 7.56 2.04
CA LEU A 155 -3.18 7.61 1.84
C LEU A 155 -2.75 8.46 0.64
N ASN A 156 -3.60 8.55 -0.38
CA ASN A 156 -3.35 9.36 -1.57
C ASN A 156 -4.61 10.20 -1.87
N PRO A 157 -4.74 11.38 -1.28
CA PRO A 157 -5.93 12.23 -1.45
C PRO A 157 -6.19 12.55 -2.92
N MET A 158 -7.38 12.19 -3.41
CA MET A 158 -7.81 12.41 -4.79
C MET A 158 -9.34 12.54 -4.84
N THR A 159 -9.87 12.97 -5.97
CA THR A 159 -11.30 12.96 -6.23
C THR A 159 -11.60 11.86 -7.25
N LEU A 160 -12.50 10.95 -6.91
CA LEU A 160 -12.94 9.89 -7.83
C LEU A 160 -14.37 10.21 -8.28
N LEU A 161 -14.60 10.19 -9.58
CA LEU A 161 -15.93 10.20 -10.18
C LEU A 161 -16.12 8.87 -10.89
N ILE A 162 -17.13 8.11 -10.47
CA ILE A 162 -17.38 6.74 -10.93
C ILE A 162 -18.74 6.72 -11.62
N ALA A 163 -18.74 6.37 -12.92
CA ALA A 163 -19.95 6.00 -13.63
C ALA A 163 -20.16 4.50 -13.51
N THR A 164 -21.33 4.07 -13.05
CA THR A 164 -21.64 2.65 -12.87
C THR A 164 -23.12 2.38 -13.00
N HIS A 165 -23.46 1.21 -13.54
CA HIS A 165 -24.81 0.67 -13.56
C HIS A 165 -25.02 -0.45 -12.51
N ALA A 166 -24.00 -0.76 -11.70
CA ALA A 166 -24.05 -1.86 -10.74
C ALA A 166 -24.40 -1.40 -9.32
N PRO A 167 -25.62 -1.64 -8.82
CA PRO A 167 -25.99 -1.33 -7.43
C PRO A 167 -25.11 -2.05 -6.40
N SER A 168 -24.49 -3.17 -6.79
CA SER A 168 -23.56 -3.94 -5.96
C SER A 168 -22.31 -3.18 -5.54
N ILE A 169 -21.83 -2.23 -6.35
CA ILE A 169 -20.72 -1.33 -6.00
C ILE A 169 -21.16 -0.33 -4.94
N VAL A 170 -22.32 0.31 -5.14
CA VAL A 170 -22.79 1.40 -4.27
C VAL A 170 -23.09 0.88 -2.86
N ARG A 171 -23.83 -0.21 -2.75
CA ARG A 171 -24.19 -0.91 -1.51
C ARG A 171 -24.66 0.03 -0.39
N SER A 172 -23.81 0.27 0.63
CA SER A 172 -24.12 1.15 1.77
C SER A 172 -23.76 2.63 1.54
N HIS A 173 -23.21 2.97 0.38
CA HIS A 173 -22.67 4.31 0.09
C HIS A 173 -23.61 5.15 -0.80
N TRP A 174 -24.93 4.94 -0.70
CA TRP A 174 -25.93 5.70 -1.46
C TRP A 174 -25.84 7.22 -1.25
N SER A 175 -25.33 7.66 -0.11
CA SER A 175 -25.10 9.09 0.14
C SER A 175 -24.02 9.72 -0.75
N LEU A 176 -23.20 8.90 -1.41
CA LEU A 176 -22.16 9.36 -2.34
C LEU A 176 -22.63 9.35 -3.80
N THR A 177 -23.86 8.94 -4.06
CA THR A 177 -24.38 8.82 -5.43
C THR A 177 -25.18 10.05 -5.84
N SER A 178 -25.15 10.33 -7.14
CA SER A 178 -26.03 11.28 -7.82
C SER A 178 -26.59 10.63 -9.07
N GLU A 179 -27.89 10.67 -9.26
CA GLU A 179 -28.51 10.20 -10.50
C GLU A 179 -28.28 11.26 -11.60
N LEU A 180 -27.90 10.79 -12.78
CA LEU A 180 -27.91 11.61 -13.97
C LEU A 180 -29.34 11.52 -14.55
N GLU A 181 -30.13 12.57 -14.40
CA GLU A 181 -31.39 12.70 -15.13
C GLU A 181 -31.06 12.78 -16.61
N ALA A 182 -31.67 11.89 -17.39
CA ALA A 182 -31.63 12.02 -18.83
C ALA A 182 -32.32 13.35 -19.18
N GLY A 183 -31.54 14.34 -19.58
CA GLY A 183 -32.09 15.59 -20.08
C GLY A 183 -33.00 15.29 -21.27
N ILE A 184 -34.30 15.55 -21.09
CA ILE A 184 -35.32 15.48 -22.14
C ILE A 184 -35.09 16.64 -23.10
#